data_d2acf72c34559cd9cb33c11e71b79264
#
_entry.id   d2acf72c34559cd9cb33c11e71b79264
#
_cell.length_a   1.000
_cell.length_b   1.000
_cell.length_c   1.000
_cell.angle_alpha   90.00
_cell.angle_beta   90.00
_cell.angle_gamma   90.00
#
_symmetry.space_group_name_H-M   'P 1'
#
loop_
_entity.id
_entity.type
_entity.pdbx_description
1 polymer ?
#
loop_
_entity_poly.entity_id
_entity_poly.type
_entity_poly.pdbx_seq_one_letter_code
_entity_poly.pdbx_strand_id
1 'polypeptide(L)'
;TLAKTRYVNDKQITDHYAIIPTGQGLNALGSVSLTAQRVYETIVRRFLCIFYPPAVYQKVSLVTKLDGESFFSSFKVLKEEGYLKIVTNSFSRKRASDSEKNGNGEEDEVSCDTVLLEALQKLKKGDILPVNGLSIKEGETSPPKRYNSGSMILAMENAGQLIEDEELRAQIKGSGIGTSAVSYTHLRAHE
;
A
#
# COMPACT_ATOMS: atom_id res chain seq x y z
N THR A 1 -3.24 -18.98 17.09
CA THR A 1 -2.00 -18.51 17.72
C THR A 1 -1.17 -17.74 16.70
N LEU A 2 -0.62 -16.59 17.11
CA LEU A 2 0.18 -15.68 16.28
C LEU A 2 1.36 -16.40 15.60
N ALA A 3 1.95 -17.37 16.27
CA ALA A 3 3.07 -18.19 15.79
C ALA A 3 2.78 -18.95 14.47
N LYS A 4 1.51 -19.15 14.12
CA LYS A 4 1.11 -19.83 12.87
C LYS A 4 0.68 -18.85 11.76
N THR A 5 0.85 -17.56 11.96
CA THR A 5 0.50 -16.55 10.97
C THR A 5 1.70 -16.20 10.09
N ARG A 6 1.44 -15.53 8.95
CA ARG A 6 2.48 -15.00 8.06
C ARG A 6 3.42 -13.98 8.70
N TYR A 7 3.11 -13.50 9.91
CA TYR A 7 3.90 -12.50 10.63
C TYR A 7 5.05 -13.12 11.42
N VAL A 8 5.10 -14.46 11.54
CA VAL A 8 6.17 -15.17 12.24
C VAL A 8 6.78 -16.17 11.27
N ASN A 9 8.01 -15.93 10.86
CA ASN A 9 8.73 -16.77 9.92
C ASN A 9 10.22 -16.81 10.25
N ASP A 10 10.62 -17.76 11.08
CA ASP A 10 12.00 -17.92 11.53
C ASP A 10 12.98 -18.22 10.37
N LYS A 11 12.48 -18.79 9.27
CA LYS A 11 13.29 -19.09 8.08
C LYS A 11 13.74 -17.85 7.30
N GLN A 12 13.08 -16.73 7.51
CA GLN A 12 13.41 -15.44 6.89
C GLN A 12 14.29 -14.56 7.77
N ILE A 13 14.63 -15.01 8.96
CA ILE A 13 15.58 -14.28 9.82
C ILE A 13 16.98 -14.50 9.25
N THR A 14 17.62 -13.38 8.87
CA THR A 14 19.02 -13.39 8.43
C THR A 14 19.91 -12.80 9.53
N ASP A 15 20.11 -11.49 9.52
CA ASP A 15 21.03 -10.81 10.43
C ASP A 15 20.31 -10.09 11.58
N HIS A 16 19.03 -9.80 11.42
CA HIS A 16 18.27 -8.96 12.36
C HIS A 16 16.91 -9.56 12.69
N TYR A 17 16.50 -9.36 13.94
CA TYR A 17 15.14 -9.68 14.41
C TYR A 17 14.19 -8.51 14.12
N ALA A 18 12.88 -8.80 14.21
CA ALA A 18 11.86 -7.78 14.13
C ALA A 18 12.01 -6.74 15.26
N ILE A 19 11.79 -5.48 14.94
CA ILE A 19 11.74 -4.40 15.92
C ILE A 19 10.34 -4.41 16.55
N ILE A 20 10.29 -4.67 17.86
CA ILE A 20 9.06 -4.72 18.64
C ILE A 20 9.13 -3.77 19.84
N PRO A 21 8.01 -3.18 20.28
CA PRO A 21 7.99 -2.37 21.48
C PRO A 21 8.20 -3.23 22.73
N THR A 22 9.09 -2.83 23.63
CA THR A 22 9.34 -3.53 24.90
C THR A 22 8.37 -3.11 26.00
N GLY A 23 7.72 -1.97 25.85
CA GLY A 23 6.90 -1.35 26.89
C GLY A 23 7.69 -0.65 27.99
N GLN A 24 9.03 -0.63 27.90
CA GLN A 24 9.89 0.03 28.90
C GLN A 24 10.12 1.49 28.52
N GLY A 25 10.37 2.33 29.55
CA GLY A 25 10.76 3.72 29.34
C GLY A 25 9.66 4.65 28.80
N LEU A 26 8.39 4.27 28.88
CA LEU A 26 7.27 5.07 28.39
C LEU A 26 7.21 6.46 29.03
N ASN A 27 7.64 6.59 30.28
CA ASN A 27 7.68 7.87 31.00
C ASN A 27 8.67 8.89 30.39
N ALA A 28 9.70 8.39 29.69
CA ALA A 28 10.68 9.23 29.01
C ALA A 28 10.23 9.66 27.59
N LEU A 29 9.09 9.17 27.11
CA LEU A 29 8.64 9.43 25.74
C LEU A 29 8.41 10.93 25.49
N GLY A 30 7.95 11.66 26.50
CA GLY A 30 7.75 13.12 26.42
C GLY A 30 9.05 13.93 26.32
N SER A 31 10.20 13.37 26.73
CA SER A 31 11.49 14.04 26.71
C SER A 31 12.31 13.84 25.42
N VAL A 32 11.92 12.90 24.56
CA VAL A 32 12.59 12.66 23.29
C VAL A 32 12.06 13.58 22.19
N SER A 33 12.84 13.73 21.11
CA SER A 33 12.46 14.58 19.98
C SER A 33 11.13 14.14 19.36
N LEU A 34 10.39 15.07 18.75
CA LEU A 34 9.13 14.79 18.08
C LEU A 34 9.28 13.71 17.00
N THR A 35 10.40 13.70 16.28
CA THR A 35 10.70 12.68 15.29
C THR A 35 10.82 11.29 15.92
N ALA A 36 11.52 11.17 17.05
CA ALA A 36 11.65 9.92 17.78
C ALA A 36 10.28 9.40 18.28
N GLN A 37 9.43 10.31 18.80
CA GLN A 37 8.06 9.97 19.21
C GLN A 37 7.25 9.41 18.03
N ARG A 38 7.34 10.04 16.86
CA ARG A 38 6.65 9.61 15.63
C ARG A 38 7.10 8.22 15.16
N VAL A 39 8.41 7.99 15.17
CA VAL A 39 9.00 6.69 14.83
C VAL A 39 8.51 5.62 15.80
N TYR A 40 8.57 5.89 17.09
CA TYR A 40 8.08 4.97 18.12
C TYR A 40 6.59 4.67 17.95
N GLU A 41 5.75 5.68 17.76
CA GLU A 41 4.32 5.50 17.51
C GLU A 41 4.07 4.62 16.27
N THR A 42 4.82 4.83 15.19
CA THR A 42 4.72 4.03 13.98
C THR A 42 5.05 2.55 14.24
N ILE A 43 6.12 2.28 14.98
CA ILE A 43 6.52 0.92 15.36
C ILE A 43 5.44 0.25 16.20
N VAL A 44 4.95 0.93 17.25
CA VAL A 44 3.91 0.40 18.12
C VAL A 44 2.62 0.10 17.36
N ARG A 45 2.15 1.03 16.54
CA ARG A 45 0.94 0.82 15.74
C ARG A 45 1.10 -0.34 14.76
N ARG A 46 2.24 -0.41 14.09
CA ARG A 46 2.56 -1.51 13.18
C ARG A 46 2.56 -2.87 13.89
N PHE A 47 3.16 -2.93 15.07
CA PHE A 47 3.16 -4.13 15.92
C PHE A 47 1.73 -4.50 16.35
N LEU A 48 0.93 -3.54 16.81
CA LEU A 48 -0.44 -3.81 17.23
C LEU A 48 -1.34 -4.26 16.08
N CYS A 49 -1.10 -3.79 14.85
CA CYS A 49 -1.87 -4.20 13.67
C CYS A 49 -1.86 -5.72 13.43
N ILE A 50 -0.80 -6.43 13.84
CA ILE A 50 -0.72 -7.90 13.64
C ILE A 50 -1.76 -8.68 14.47
N PHE A 51 -2.31 -8.08 15.52
CA PHE A 51 -3.32 -8.69 16.39
C PHE A 51 -4.76 -8.38 15.94
N TYR A 52 -4.93 -7.52 14.94
CA TYR A 52 -6.23 -7.14 14.42
C TYR A 52 -6.59 -7.95 13.17
N PRO A 53 -7.88 -8.15 12.91
CA PRO A 53 -8.32 -8.79 11.68
C PRO A 53 -7.92 -7.95 10.47
N PRO A 54 -7.84 -8.57 9.27
CA PRO A 54 -7.58 -7.84 8.03
C PRO A 54 -8.71 -6.85 7.74
N ALA A 55 -8.38 -5.78 7.04
CA ALA A 55 -9.39 -4.90 6.45
C ALA A 55 -10.09 -5.65 5.31
N VAL A 56 -11.41 -5.56 5.28
CA VAL A 56 -12.23 -6.21 4.25
C VAL A 56 -12.77 -5.15 3.30
N TYR A 57 -12.46 -5.32 2.03
CA TYR A 57 -12.94 -4.47 0.96
C TYR A 57 -13.88 -5.25 0.05
N GLN A 58 -14.93 -4.58 -0.38
CA GLN A 58 -15.76 -5.07 -1.48
C GLN A 58 -15.28 -4.39 -2.76
N LYS A 59 -14.85 -5.19 -3.73
CA LYS A 59 -14.49 -4.73 -5.07
C LYS A 59 -15.63 -5.06 -6.03
N VAL A 60 -16.08 -4.05 -6.77
CA VAL A 60 -17.08 -4.17 -7.83
C VAL A 60 -16.40 -3.78 -9.14
N SER A 61 -16.46 -4.64 -10.13
CA SER A 61 -15.97 -4.36 -11.47
C SER A 61 -17.16 -4.33 -12.42
N LEU A 62 -17.30 -3.24 -13.16
CA LEU A 62 -18.37 -3.02 -14.11
C LEU A 62 -17.77 -2.87 -15.51
N VAL A 63 -18.37 -3.52 -16.48
CA VAL A 63 -18.05 -3.31 -17.89
C VAL A 63 -19.33 -2.87 -18.59
N THR A 64 -19.34 -1.63 -19.07
CA THR A 64 -20.44 -1.10 -19.88
C THR A 64 -20.04 -1.10 -21.35
N LYS A 65 -20.99 -1.31 -22.24
CA LYS A 65 -20.77 -1.28 -23.71
C LYS A 65 -21.65 -0.23 -24.36
N LEU A 66 -21.05 0.56 -25.22
CA LEU A 66 -21.73 1.58 -26.02
C LEU A 66 -21.15 1.53 -27.44
N ASP A 67 -21.97 1.30 -28.44
CA ASP A 67 -21.59 1.22 -29.87
C ASP A 67 -20.36 0.33 -30.16
N GLY A 68 -20.27 -0.82 -29.47
CA GLY A 68 -19.17 -1.75 -29.63
C GLY A 68 -17.94 -1.47 -28.75
N GLU A 69 -17.82 -0.28 -28.20
CA GLU A 69 -16.76 0.10 -27.28
C GLU A 69 -17.05 -0.38 -25.85
N SER A 70 -16.01 -0.74 -25.12
CA SER A 70 -16.10 -1.23 -23.75
C SER A 70 -15.49 -0.24 -22.76
N PHE A 71 -16.26 0.16 -21.78
CA PHE A 71 -15.84 1.04 -20.69
C PHE A 71 -15.70 0.23 -19.40
N PHE A 72 -14.52 0.25 -18.81
CA PHE A 72 -14.19 -0.51 -17.61
C PHE A 72 -14.20 0.43 -16.41
N SER A 73 -14.91 0.03 -15.36
CA SER A 73 -14.97 0.76 -14.09
C SER A 73 -14.71 -0.19 -12.93
N SER A 74 -13.89 0.23 -11.99
CA SER A 74 -13.58 -0.55 -10.80
C SER A 74 -13.82 0.32 -9.56
N PHE A 75 -14.59 -0.22 -8.62
CA PHE A 75 -14.95 0.46 -7.36
C PHE A 75 -14.52 -0.41 -6.19
N LYS A 76 -14.00 0.22 -5.15
CA LYS A 76 -13.57 -0.45 -3.94
C LYS A 76 -14.13 0.27 -2.73
N VAL A 77 -14.88 -0.44 -1.91
CA VAL A 77 -15.52 0.10 -0.72
C VAL A 77 -15.04 -0.68 0.50
N LEU A 78 -14.61 0.04 1.53
CA LEU A 78 -14.22 -0.54 2.81
C LEU A 78 -15.46 -1.02 3.56
N LYS A 79 -15.55 -2.34 3.82
CA LYS A 79 -16.63 -2.96 4.60
C LYS A 79 -16.28 -3.09 6.07
N GLU A 80 -15.07 -3.55 6.34
CA GLU A 80 -14.56 -3.73 7.70
C GLU A 80 -13.17 -3.12 7.80
N GLU A 81 -12.99 -2.21 8.74
CA GLU A 81 -11.71 -1.50 8.90
C GLU A 81 -10.59 -2.41 9.41
N GLY A 82 -10.92 -3.42 10.20
CA GLY A 82 -9.92 -4.31 10.76
C GLY A 82 -8.75 -3.55 11.40
N TYR A 83 -7.52 -3.86 10.96
CA TYR A 83 -6.29 -3.22 11.46
C TYR A 83 -6.17 -1.73 11.08
N LEU A 84 -6.92 -1.24 10.10
CA LEU A 84 -6.89 0.16 9.69
C LEU A 84 -7.28 1.12 10.82
N LYS A 85 -8.09 0.66 11.78
CA LYS A 85 -8.44 1.44 12.99
C LYS A 85 -7.19 1.93 13.74
N ILE A 86 -6.09 1.19 13.67
CA ILE A 86 -4.87 1.46 14.41
C ILE A 86 -3.77 2.04 13.52
N VAL A 87 -3.78 1.74 12.24
CA VAL A 87 -2.72 2.13 11.31
C VAL A 87 -2.59 3.64 11.16
N THR A 88 -3.70 4.38 11.29
CA THR A 88 -3.70 5.82 11.10
C THR A 88 -2.97 6.52 12.26
N ASN A 89 -1.83 7.11 11.96
CA ASN A 89 -1.04 7.88 12.91
C ASN A 89 -1.75 9.19 13.29
N SER A 90 -1.56 9.65 14.53
CA SER A 90 -2.05 10.94 14.99
C SER A 90 -1.53 12.12 14.14
N PHE A 91 -0.41 11.92 13.43
CA PHE A 91 0.22 12.90 12.53
C PHE A 91 -0.35 12.89 11.11
N SER A 92 -1.11 11.87 10.73
CA SER A 92 -1.66 11.70 9.37
C SER A 92 -2.91 12.53 9.11
N ARG A 93 -3.53 13.10 10.14
CA ARG A 93 -4.80 13.84 10.02
C ARG A 93 -4.76 15.06 9.09
N LYS A 94 -3.58 15.61 8.80
CA LYS A 94 -3.43 16.76 7.88
C LYS A 94 -3.35 16.39 6.40
N ARG A 95 -3.21 15.12 6.03
CA ARG A 95 -3.12 14.69 4.63
C ARG A 95 -4.43 14.21 4.02
N ALA A 96 -5.49 14.08 4.81
CA ALA A 96 -6.79 13.62 4.30
C ALA A 96 -7.54 14.67 3.46
N SER A 97 -7.11 15.95 3.51
CA SER A 97 -7.68 17.03 2.69
C SER A 97 -6.91 17.31 1.39
N ASP A 98 -5.70 16.73 1.24
CA ASP A 98 -4.81 16.98 0.09
C ASP A 98 -4.33 15.68 -0.57
N SER A 99 -5.14 14.60 -0.55
CA SER A 99 -4.80 13.39 -1.31
C SER A 99 -5.10 13.58 -2.80
N GLU A 100 -4.39 14.53 -3.42
CA GLU A 100 -4.14 14.52 -4.84
C GLU A 100 -3.09 13.44 -5.15
N LYS A 101 -3.56 12.38 -5.81
CA LYS A 101 -2.87 11.57 -6.80
C LYS A 101 -1.39 11.24 -6.54
N ASN A 102 -1.12 10.19 -5.78
CA ASN A 102 0.10 9.42 -5.97
C ASN A 102 -0.19 8.31 -7.00
N GLY A 103 0.11 8.61 -8.27
CA GLY A 103 0.06 7.62 -9.32
C GLY A 103 1.17 6.58 -9.15
N ASN A 104 0.82 5.44 -8.66
CA ASN A 104 1.41 4.16 -9.02
C ASN A 104 0.30 3.43 -9.76
N GLY A 105 0.58 2.90 -10.94
CA GLY A 105 -0.30 2.24 -11.91
C GLY A 105 -1.29 1.18 -11.42
N GLU A 106 -1.96 1.45 -10.32
CA GLU A 106 -3.18 0.78 -9.93
C GLU A 106 -4.32 1.56 -10.57
N GLU A 107 -5.14 0.86 -11.32
CA GLU A 107 -6.38 1.34 -11.94
C GLU A 107 -7.05 2.33 -11.00
N ASP A 108 -7.48 3.50 -11.50
CA ASP A 108 -8.17 4.57 -10.77
C ASP A 108 -9.36 3.99 -9.97
N GLU A 109 -9.10 3.42 -8.79
CA GLU A 109 -10.14 2.94 -7.90
C GLU A 109 -10.80 4.15 -7.25
N VAL A 110 -11.92 4.57 -7.82
CA VAL A 110 -12.74 5.65 -7.26
C VAL A 110 -13.29 5.18 -5.90
N SER A 111 -13.06 5.97 -4.86
CA SER A 111 -13.75 5.76 -3.58
C SER A 111 -15.25 5.95 -3.81
N CYS A 112 -16.00 4.87 -3.62
CA CYS A 112 -17.42 4.84 -3.89
C CYS A 112 -18.20 5.03 -2.59
N ASP A 113 -19.19 5.90 -2.60
CA ASP A 113 -20.14 6.03 -1.51
C ASP A 113 -20.97 4.74 -1.35
N THR A 114 -21.35 4.43 -0.13
CA THR A 114 -22.18 3.25 0.17
C THR A 114 -23.48 3.23 -0.62
N VAL A 115 -24.07 4.38 -0.90
CA VAL A 115 -25.29 4.53 -1.69
C VAL A 115 -25.06 4.09 -3.15
N LEU A 116 -23.96 4.51 -3.74
CA LEU A 116 -23.59 4.10 -5.11
C LEU A 116 -23.30 2.59 -5.17
N LEU A 117 -22.65 2.04 -4.15
CA LEU A 117 -22.41 0.60 -4.07
C LEU A 117 -23.71 -0.20 -4.04
N GLU A 118 -24.68 0.21 -3.23
CA GLU A 118 -26.00 -0.46 -3.17
C GLU A 118 -26.75 -0.38 -4.51
N ALA A 119 -26.64 0.74 -5.21
CA ALA A 119 -27.21 0.88 -6.56
C ALA A 119 -26.51 -0.07 -7.55
N LEU A 120 -25.18 -0.13 -7.52
CA LEU A 120 -24.39 -1.01 -8.39
C LEU A 120 -24.67 -2.51 -8.13
N GLN A 121 -24.93 -2.89 -6.88
CA GLN A 121 -25.24 -4.28 -6.52
C GLN A 121 -26.59 -4.77 -7.09
N LYS A 122 -27.51 -3.86 -7.38
CA LYS A 122 -28.81 -4.19 -7.96
C LYS A 122 -28.73 -4.47 -9.46
N LEU A 123 -27.65 -4.02 -10.12
CA LEU A 123 -27.46 -4.21 -11.55
C LEU A 123 -27.16 -5.68 -11.87
N LYS A 124 -27.73 -6.14 -12.96
CA LYS A 124 -27.52 -7.48 -13.52
C LYS A 124 -26.88 -7.37 -14.90
N LYS A 125 -26.27 -8.47 -15.33
CA LYS A 125 -25.71 -8.54 -16.67
C LYS A 125 -26.83 -8.41 -17.71
N GLY A 126 -26.73 -7.41 -18.57
CA GLY A 126 -27.71 -7.10 -19.61
C GLY A 126 -28.63 -5.93 -19.28
N ASP A 127 -28.53 -5.35 -18.08
CA ASP A 127 -29.27 -4.13 -17.75
C ASP A 127 -28.81 -2.98 -18.64
N ILE A 128 -29.76 -2.13 -19.03
CA ILE A 128 -29.51 -0.95 -19.86
C ILE A 128 -29.44 0.26 -18.93
N LEU A 129 -28.34 1.00 -19.02
CA LEU A 129 -28.14 2.23 -18.27
C LEU A 129 -28.26 3.45 -19.18
N PRO A 130 -28.94 4.52 -18.74
CA PRO A 130 -29.01 5.76 -19.52
C PRO A 130 -27.61 6.42 -19.55
N VAL A 131 -27.19 6.86 -20.75
CA VAL A 131 -25.98 7.65 -20.92
C VAL A 131 -26.38 9.14 -20.82
N ASN A 132 -25.97 9.80 -19.75
CA ASN A 132 -26.28 11.20 -19.52
C ASN A 132 -25.30 12.15 -20.22
N GLY A 133 -24.11 11.67 -20.58
CA GLY A 133 -23.10 12.47 -21.27
C GLY A 133 -21.80 11.70 -21.43
N LEU A 134 -21.00 12.13 -22.37
CA LEU A 134 -19.64 11.67 -22.60
C LEU A 134 -18.71 12.87 -22.48
N SER A 135 -17.62 12.71 -21.77
CA SER A 135 -16.57 13.72 -21.66
C SER A 135 -15.22 13.11 -22.02
N ILE A 136 -14.44 13.85 -22.80
CA ILE A 136 -13.05 13.47 -23.08
C ILE A 136 -12.18 14.14 -22.01
N LYS A 137 -11.43 13.33 -21.29
CA LYS A 137 -10.42 13.82 -20.35
C LYS A 137 -9.05 13.73 -21.02
N GLU A 138 -8.51 14.85 -21.40
CA GLU A 138 -7.14 14.90 -21.89
C GLU A 138 -6.16 14.72 -20.74
N GLY A 139 -5.06 14.04 -21.02
CA GLY A 139 -4.01 13.81 -20.03
C GLY A 139 -2.70 13.47 -20.71
N GLU A 140 -1.62 13.72 -20.00
CA GLU A 140 -0.27 13.38 -20.44
C GLU A 140 0.28 12.27 -19.56
N THR A 141 1.04 11.36 -20.16
CA THR A 141 1.82 10.39 -19.41
C THR A 141 2.98 11.10 -18.71
N SER A 142 3.24 10.72 -17.48
CA SER A 142 4.40 11.24 -16.75
C SER A 142 5.49 10.16 -16.67
N PRO A 143 6.77 10.55 -16.69
CA PRO A 143 7.85 9.59 -16.48
C PRO A 143 7.78 8.98 -15.09
N PRO A 144 8.38 7.79 -14.87
CA PRO A 144 8.48 7.20 -13.55
C PRO A 144 9.09 8.19 -12.55
N LYS A 145 8.60 8.18 -11.32
CA LYS A 145 9.16 9.03 -10.26
C LYS A 145 10.60 8.64 -9.98
N ARG A 146 11.45 9.64 -9.71
CA ARG A 146 12.82 9.38 -9.24
C ARG A 146 12.78 8.63 -7.92
N TYR A 147 13.76 7.76 -7.73
CA TYR A 147 13.92 7.06 -6.47
C TYR A 147 14.27 8.05 -5.35
N ASN A 148 13.66 7.85 -4.20
CA ASN A 148 14.16 8.36 -2.93
C ASN A 148 14.87 7.21 -2.18
N SER A 149 15.55 7.51 -1.07
CA SER A 149 16.31 6.51 -0.31
C SER A 149 15.46 5.27 0.05
N GLY A 150 14.20 5.46 0.48
CA GLY A 150 13.31 4.36 0.82
C GLY A 150 12.88 3.52 -0.38
N SER A 151 12.47 4.17 -1.48
CA SER A 151 12.05 3.45 -2.69
C SER A 151 13.23 2.78 -3.40
N MET A 152 14.44 3.31 -3.25
CA MET A 152 15.66 2.69 -3.78
C MET A 152 15.99 1.40 -3.02
N ILE A 153 15.90 1.39 -1.69
CA ILE A 153 16.08 0.17 -0.89
C ILE A 153 15.09 -0.90 -1.32
N LEU A 154 13.81 -0.55 -1.47
CA LEU A 154 12.80 -1.49 -1.94
C LEU A 154 13.07 -2.01 -3.35
N ALA A 155 13.55 -1.17 -4.25
CA ALA A 155 13.94 -1.59 -5.60
C ALA A 155 15.13 -2.55 -5.57
N MET A 156 16.11 -2.33 -4.70
CA MET A 156 17.25 -3.22 -4.52
C MET A 156 16.84 -4.57 -3.90
N GLU A 157 15.93 -4.57 -2.91
CA GLU A 157 15.37 -5.78 -2.35
C GLU A 157 14.59 -6.61 -3.39
N ASN A 158 13.95 -5.93 -4.33
CA ASN A 158 13.14 -6.54 -5.40
C ASN A 158 13.82 -6.50 -6.77
N ALA A 159 15.15 -6.38 -6.83
CA ALA A 159 15.91 -6.21 -8.07
C ALA A 159 15.65 -7.31 -9.10
N GLY A 160 15.35 -8.52 -8.66
CA GLY A 160 14.96 -9.61 -9.54
C GLY A 160 13.72 -9.33 -10.41
N GLN A 161 12.83 -8.43 -9.99
CA GLN A 161 11.64 -8.08 -10.78
C GLN A 161 11.98 -7.24 -12.03
N LEU A 162 13.12 -6.56 -12.04
CA LEU A 162 13.59 -5.73 -13.16
C LEU A 162 14.30 -6.52 -14.24
N ILE A 163 14.53 -7.81 -14.05
CA ILE A 163 15.21 -8.68 -15.01
C ILE A 163 14.17 -9.15 -16.04
N GLU A 164 14.44 -8.87 -17.32
CA GLU A 164 13.56 -9.27 -18.43
C GLU A 164 13.58 -10.78 -18.65
N ASP A 165 14.74 -11.41 -18.48
CA ASP A 165 14.90 -12.87 -18.62
C ASP A 165 14.19 -13.61 -17.46
N GLU A 166 13.26 -14.49 -17.82
CA GLU A 166 12.41 -15.21 -16.88
C GLU A 166 13.16 -16.28 -16.08
N GLU A 167 14.17 -16.92 -16.67
CA GLU A 167 15.02 -17.90 -15.98
C GLU A 167 15.93 -17.23 -14.96
N LEU A 168 16.56 -16.14 -15.33
CA LEU A 168 17.38 -15.33 -14.42
C LEU A 168 16.53 -14.71 -13.31
N ARG A 169 15.33 -14.24 -13.65
CA ARG A 169 14.37 -13.72 -12.66
C ARG A 169 13.99 -14.78 -11.65
N ALA A 170 13.76 -16.02 -12.07
CA ALA A 170 13.39 -17.12 -11.18
C ALA A 170 14.55 -17.49 -10.23
N GLN A 171 15.81 -17.43 -10.70
CA GLN A 171 17.00 -17.70 -9.89
C GLN A 171 17.25 -16.63 -8.82
N ILE A 172 16.93 -15.35 -9.11
CA ILE A 172 17.17 -14.21 -8.22
C ILE A 172 15.93 -13.88 -7.38
N LYS A 173 14.82 -14.58 -7.61
CA LYS A 173 13.58 -14.37 -6.86
C LYS A 173 13.81 -14.53 -5.36
N GLY A 174 13.67 -13.42 -4.61
CA GLY A 174 13.91 -13.38 -3.17
C GLY A 174 15.35 -13.05 -2.76
N SER A 175 16.25 -12.88 -3.73
CA SER A 175 17.60 -12.37 -3.48
C SER A 175 17.64 -10.91 -3.91
N GLY A 176 17.77 -10.00 -2.96
CA GLY A 176 18.01 -8.58 -3.25
C GLY A 176 19.47 -8.30 -3.55
N ILE A 177 19.77 -7.07 -3.94
CA ILE A 177 21.13 -6.55 -4.06
C ILE A 177 21.57 -6.00 -2.70
N GLY A 178 22.34 -6.77 -1.95
CA GLY A 178 22.81 -6.41 -0.62
C GLY A 178 21.71 -6.54 0.46
N THR A 179 22.08 -6.24 1.70
CA THR A 179 21.11 -6.13 2.81
C THR A 179 20.62 -4.70 2.92
N SER A 180 19.44 -4.49 3.52
CA SER A 180 18.86 -3.15 3.75
C SER A 180 19.83 -2.23 4.51
N ALA A 181 20.61 -2.77 5.46
CA ALA A 181 21.60 -2.02 6.23
C ALA A 181 22.77 -1.54 5.38
N VAL A 182 23.31 -2.43 4.52
CA VAL A 182 24.40 -2.09 3.60
C VAL A 182 23.95 -1.07 2.57
N SER A 183 22.78 -1.26 1.99
CA SER A 183 22.18 -0.33 1.01
C SER A 183 21.97 1.06 1.61
N TYR A 184 21.47 1.14 2.83
CA TYR A 184 21.29 2.43 3.52
C TYR A 184 22.63 3.14 3.77
N THR A 185 23.65 2.42 4.22
CA THR A 185 24.97 2.98 4.48
C THR A 185 25.61 3.57 3.21
N HIS A 186 25.51 2.84 2.09
CA HIS A 186 26.05 3.32 0.82
C HIS A 186 25.26 4.49 0.24
N LEU A 187 23.94 4.49 0.31
CA LEU A 187 23.13 5.59 -0.16
C LEU A 187 23.40 6.89 0.61
N ARG A 188 23.58 6.79 1.93
CA ARG A 188 23.88 7.96 2.77
C ARG A 188 25.28 8.54 2.56
N ALA A 189 26.25 7.71 2.14
CA ALA A 189 27.62 8.17 1.89
C ALA A 189 27.74 9.04 0.62
N HIS A 190 26.67 9.10 -0.21
CA HIS A 190 26.62 9.86 -1.47
C HIS A 190 25.64 11.05 -1.43
N GLU A 191 25.02 11.35 -0.27
CA GLU A 191 24.28 12.57 0.01
C GLU A 191 25.22 13.65 0.59
#